data_c8783cbb96112bae306eb053ea0ca4cf
#
_entry.id   c8783cbb96112bae306eb053ea0ca4cf
#
_cell.length_a   1.000
_cell.length_b   1.000
_cell.length_c   1.000
_cell.angle_alpha   90.00
_cell.angle_beta   90.00
_cell.angle_gamma   90.00
#
_symmetry.space_group_name_H-M   'P 1'
#
loop_
_entity.id
_entity.type
_entity.pdbx_description
1 polymer ?
#
loop_
_entity_poly.entity_id
_entity_poly.type
_entity_poly.pdbx_seq_one_letter_code
_entity_poly.pdbx_strand_id
1 'polypeptide(L)'
;METVHIVEETRCPVPAESYPIAQFDHVTGEGALVFSTDHGYFTVELNDALERAILEAKQIRAEQHDDKPVHQQSTLPISQIQALIRAGADPDQVARKYALNGALVRRFAAPVESEKNYAIEQFLRVRAPKESRVRTLAELIERTLVAARIPRESVQWKATRRGLEPWRIIA
;
A
#
# COMPACT_ATOMS: atom_id res chain seq x y z
N MET A 1 45.69 -9.15 46.07
CA MET A 1 44.37 -8.48 46.24
C MET A 1 44.39 -7.26 45.32
N GLU A 2 43.89 -7.44 44.16
CA GLU A 2 43.88 -6.40 43.10
C GLU A 2 42.48 -5.85 43.02
N THR A 3 42.31 -4.57 43.38
CA THR A 3 41.03 -3.87 43.45
C THR A 3 40.67 -3.40 42.05
N VAL A 4 39.69 -4.03 41.41
CA VAL A 4 39.12 -3.60 40.13
C VAL A 4 38.30 -2.35 40.39
N HIS A 5 38.79 -1.18 39.90
CA HIS A 5 38.02 0.04 39.80
C HIS A 5 37.05 -0.10 38.60
N ILE A 6 35.77 -0.26 38.89
CA ILE A 6 34.70 -0.09 37.91
C ILE A 6 34.53 1.42 37.72
N VAL A 7 35.00 1.93 36.60
CA VAL A 7 34.70 3.32 36.18
C VAL A 7 33.25 3.30 35.66
N GLU A 8 32.35 3.77 36.50
CA GLU A 8 30.97 4.06 36.13
C GLU A 8 30.98 5.30 35.22
N GLU A 9 30.87 5.04 33.92
CA GLU A 9 30.81 6.10 32.89
C GLU A 9 29.47 6.83 33.03
N THR A 10 29.49 7.90 33.83
CA THR A 10 28.37 8.80 34.02
C THR A 10 28.10 9.50 32.70
N ARG A 11 27.16 8.96 31.89
CA ARG A 11 26.60 9.66 30.75
C ARG A 11 25.89 10.92 31.25
N CYS A 12 26.55 12.08 31.23
CA CYS A 12 25.89 13.35 31.37
C CYS A 12 24.82 13.49 30.28
N PRO A 13 23.55 13.78 30.59
CA PRO A 13 22.55 14.09 29.57
C PRO A 13 22.91 15.47 28.98
N VAL A 14 23.47 15.47 27.77
CA VAL A 14 23.69 16.69 27.02
C VAL A 14 22.33 17.17 26.49
N PRO A 15 21.96 18.46 26.64
CA PRO A 15 20.69 18.96 26.12
C PRO A 15 20.56 18.75 24.63
N ALA A 16 19.38 18.34 24.18
CA ALA A 16 19.08 18.00 22.78
C ALA A 16 19.34 19.14 21.76
N GLU A 17 19.47 20.38 22.24
CA GLU A 17 19.73 21.58 21.41
C GLU A 17 21.19 21.69 20.89
N SER A 18 22.10 20.80 21.28
CA SER A 18 23.52 20.90 20.94
C SER A 18 23.98 19.95 19.82
N TYR A 19 23.11 19.08 19.30
CA TYR A 19 23.49 18.16 18.26
C TYR A 19 23.17 18.69 16.85
N PRO A 20 24.13 18.66 15.90
CA PRO A 20 23.85 19.01 14.51
C PRO A 20 22.87 18.00 13.91
N ILE A 21 21.92 18.49 13.12
CA ILE A 21 20.97 17.63 12.42
C ILE A 21 21.66 17.01 11.21
N ALA A 22 21.73 15.69 11.18
CA ALA A 22 22.22 14.94 10.04
C ALA A 22 21.07 14.56 9.10
N GLN A 23 21.33 14.63 7.79
CA GLN A 23 20.41 14.17 6.76
C GLN A 23 20.88 12.83 6.20
N PHE A 24 19.94 11.89 6.05
CA PHE A 24 20.24 10.64 5.38
C PHE A 24 20.54 10.88 3.89
N ASP A 25 21.66 10.34 3.40
CA ASP A 25 22.09 10.47 2.01
C ASP A 25 21.83 9.18 1.22
N HIS A 26 22.53 8.09 1.54
CA HIS A 26 22.37 6.80 0.86
C HIS A 26 22.79 5.61 1.73
N VAL A 27 22.61 4.40 1.20
CA VAL A 27 23.13 3.14 1.79
C VAL A 27 24.32 2.66 0.98
N THR A 28 25.42 2.33 1.65
CA THR A 28 26.60 1.77 0.98
C THR A 28 26.35 0.35 0.44
N GLY A 29 27.18 -0.12 -0.48
CA GLY A 29 27.11 -1.51 -0.97
C GLY A 29 27.31 -2.58 0.11
N GLU A 30 27.85 -2.22 1.28
CA GLU A 30 28.07 -3.08 2.45
C GLU A 30 26.91 -3.00 3.47
N GLY A 31 25.89 -2.16 3.19
CA GLY A 31 24.69 -2.03 4.04
C GLY A 31 24.81 -0.98 5.15
N ALA A 32 25.85 -0.14 5.19
CA ALA A 32 25.96 0.96 6.14
C ALA A 32 25.15 2.18 5.67
N LEU A 33 24.57 2.93 6.62
CA LEU A 33 23.82 4.16 6.36
C LEU A 33 24.79 5.34 6.32
N VAL A 34 24.73 6.16 5.27
CA VAL A 34 25.51 7.39 5.13
C VAL A 34 24.65 8.60 5.43
N PHE A 35 25.15 9.47 6.28
CA PHE A 35 24.51 10.73 6.63
C PHE A 35 25.41 11.90 6.30
N SER A 36 24.82 13.01 5.87
CA SER A 36 25.49 14.29 5.62
C SER A 36 25.18 15.30 6.72
N THR A 37 26.17 16.10 7.07
CA THR A 37 26.06 17.27 7.96
C THR A 37 26.81 18.43 7.34
N ASP A 38 26.70 19.63 7.93
CA ASP A 38 27.46 20.82 7.54
C ASP A 38 28.98 20.64 7.69
N HIS A 39 29.42 19.62 8.44
CA HIS A 39 30.83 19.30 8.69
C HIS A 39 31.37 18.10 7.90
N GLY A 40 30.52 17.47 7.05
CA GLY A 40 30.92 16.32 6.23
C GLY A 40 29.99 15.11 6.34
N TYR A 41 30.49 13.97 5.89
CA TYR A 41 29.74 12.70 5.87
C TYR A 41 30.24 11.79 7.00
N PHE A 42 29.31 11.01 7.56
CA PHE A 42 29.64 9.91 8.46
C PHE A 42 28.77 8.69 8.16
N THR A 43 29.30 7.51 8.45
CA THR A 43 28.61 6.24 8.27
C THR A 43 28.16 5.68 9.61
N VAL A 44 26.98 5.06 9.59
CA VAL A 44 26.42 4.35 10.75
C VAL A 44 26.14 2.91 10.32
N GLU A 45 26.72 1.95 11.03
CA GLU A 45 26.46 0.54 10.82
C GLU A 45 25.07 0.17 11.35
N LEU A 46 24.36 -0.64 10.55
CA LEU A 46 23.09 -1.19 10.96
C LEU A 46 23.32 -2.36 11.93
N ASN A 47 23.01 -2.16 13.19
CA ASN A 47 23.12 -3.16 14.24
C ASN A 47 21.84 -3.18 15.12
N ASP A 48 21.71 -4.24 15.94
CA ASP A 48 20.54 -4.41 16.82
C ASP A 48 20.30 -3.23 17.79
N ALA A 49 21.35 -2.49 18.14
CA ALA A 49 21.23 -1.33 19.02
C ALA A 49 20.58 -0.16 18.26
N LEU A 50 20.97 0.08 17.01
CA LEU A 50 20.37 1.12 16.16
C LEU A 50 18.91 0.78 15.83
N GLU A 51 18.61 -0.48 15.52
CA GLU A 51 17.24 -0.91 15.25
C GLU A 51 16.33 -0.68 16.47
N ARG A 52 16.80 -1.04 17.67
CA ARG A 52 16.07 -0.78 18.92
C ARG A 52 15.88 0.71 19.17
N ALA A 53 16.92 1.52 18.97
CA ALA A 53 16.84 2.97 19.15
C ALA A 53 15.85 3.61 18.17
N ILE A 54 15.77 3.13 16.92
CA ILE A 54 14.79 3.61 15.95
C ILE A 54 13.35 3.27 16.39
N LEU A 55 13.12 2.08 16.95
CA LEU A 55 11.81 1.68 17.46
C LEU A 55 11.41 2.53 18.67
N GLU A 56 12.33 2.75 19.61
CA GLU A 56 12.13 3.62 20.76
C GLU A 56 11.83 5.07 20.37
N ALA A 57 12.60 5.63 19.43
CA ALA A 57 12.38 6.97 18.92
C ALA A 57 11.00 7.12 18.23
N LYS A 58 10.54 6.07 17.52
CA LYS A 58 9.19 6.04 16.96
C LYS A 58 8.12 6.02 18.03
N GLN A 59 8.31 5.27 19.10
CA GLN A 59 7.38 5.20 20.22
C GLN A 59 7.29 6.53 20.95
N ILE A 60 8.44 7.14 21.32
CA ILE A 60 8.49 8.47 21.96
C ILE A 60 7.77 9.52 21.10
N ARG A 61 8.03 9.49 19.78
CA ARG A 61 7.36 10.42 18.86
C ARG A 61 5.86 10.19 18.78
N ALA A 62 5.39 8.94 18.85
CA ALA A 62 3.97 8.62 18.91
C ALA A 62 3.32 9.12 20.21
N GLU A 63 3.98 8.97 21.35
CA GLU A 63 3.51 9.42 22.67
C GLU A 63 3.48 10.96 22.79
N GLN A 64 4.44 11.66 22.17
CA GLN A 64 4.48 13.14 22.17
C GLN A 64 3.44 13.78 21.24
N HIS A 65 2.82 12.99 20.33
CA HIS A 65 1.86 13.48 19.33
C HIS A 65 0.41 13.25 19.72
N ASP A 66 0.12 12.81 20.95
CA ASP A 66 -1.25 12.57 21.42
C ASP A 66 -2.09 13.86 21.59
N ASP A 67 -1.50 15.04 21.39
CA ASP A 67 -2.16 16.35 21.62
C ASP A 67 -2.38 17.23 20.36
N LYS A 68 -2.11 16.73 19.15
CA LYS A 68 -2.49 17.45 17.92
C LYS A 68 -2.91 16.44 16.85
N PRO A 69 -4.02 16.67 16.12
CA PRO A 69 -4.33 15.89 14.94
C PRO A 69 -3.33 16.27 13.83
N VAL A 70 -2.09 15.81 13.97
CA VAL A 70 -1.14 15.79 12.87
C VAL A 70 -1.70 14.78 11.89
N HIS A 71 -1.87 15.20 10.65
CA HIS A 71 -2.10 14.36 9.50
C HIS A 71 -1.43 13.00 9.72
N GLN A 72 -2.17 12.07 10.34
CA GLN A 72 -1.88 10.67 10.20
C GLN A 72 -1.79 10.50 8.69
N GLN A 73 -0.59 10.26 8.16
CA GLN A 73 -0.49 9.54 6.92
C GLN A 73 -1.33 8.30 7.19
N SER A 74 -2.58 8.37 6.73
CA SER A 74 -3.54 7.29 6.91
C SER A 74 -2.89 6.09 6.28
N THR A 75 -2.23 5.28 7.09
CA THR A 75 -1.72 3.98 6.66
C THR A 75 -2.94 3.10 6.51
N LEU A 76 -3.70 3.38 5.45
CA LEU A 76 -4.84 2.56 5.13
C LEU A 76 -4.31 1.14 4.91
N PRO A 77 -4.74 0.13 5.67
CA PRO A 77 -4.27 -1.23 5.47
C PRO A 77 -4.43 -1.67 4.02
N ILE A 78 -3.48 -2.41 3.49
CA ILE A 78 -3.53 -2.91 2.10
C ILE A 78 -4.85 -3.63 1.82
N SER A 79 -5.33 -4.43 2.79
CA SER A 79 -6.61 -5.13 2.71
C SER A 79 -7.79 -4.18 2.50
N GLN A 80 -7.76 -2.99 3.13
CA GLN A 80 -8.81 -2.00 3.00
C GLN A 80 -8.72 -1.26 1.65
N ILE A 81 -7.50 -0.96 1.16
CA ILE A 81 -7.29 -0.45 -0.20
C ILE A 81 -7.89 -1.43 -1.21
N GLN A 82 -7.54 -2.70 -1.11
CA GLN A 82 -8.05 -3.73 -2.01
C GLN A 82 -9.57 -3.91 -1.90
N ALA A 83 -10.14 -3.81 -0.71
CA ALA A 83 -11.60 -3.86 -0.51
C ALA A 83 -12.32 -2.69 -1.21
N LEU A 84 -11.78 -1.47 -1.13
CA LEU A 84 -12.30 -0.31 -1.84
C LEU A 84 -12.25 -0.49 -3.37
N ILE A 85 -11.14 -1.00 -3.89
CA ILE A 85 -10.98 -1.26 -5.33
C ILE A 85 -11.95 -2.37 -5.79
N ARG A 86 -12.13 -3.45 -5.00
CA ARG A 86 -13.15 -4.49 -5.29
C ARG A 86 -14.56 -3.93 -5.30
N ALA A 87 -14.86 -2.98 -4.42
CA ALA A 87 -16.14 -2.29 -4.37
C ALA A 87 -16.38 -1.33 -5.55
N GLY A 88 -15.36 -1.11 -6.40
CA GLY A 88 -15.46 -0.28 -7.61
C GLY A 88 -14.85 1.11 -7.49
N ALA A 89 -14.12 1.40 -6.40
CA ALA A 89 -13.40 2.66 -6.28
C ALA A 89 -12.24 2.71 -7.28
N ASP A 90 -12.01 3.88 -7.84
CA ASP A 90 -10.87 4.16 -8.71
C ASP A 90 -9.58 4.32 -7.88
N PRO A 91 -8.45 3.69 -8.26
CA PRO A 91 -7.20 3.76 -7.52
C PRO A 91 -6.70 5.19 -7.27
N ASP A 92 -6.83 6.09 -8.25
CA ASP A 92 -6.35 7.46 -8.11
C ASP A 92 -7.28 8.28 -7.20
N GLN A 93 -8.57 7.97 -7.17
CA GLN A 93 -9.51 8.57 -6.21
C GLN A 93 -9.21 8.09 -4.77
N VAL A 94 -8.89 6.81 -4.59
CA VAL A 94 -8.48 6.25 -3.30
C VAL A 94 -7.19 6.93 -2.82
N ALA A 95 -6.19 7.07 -3.69
CA ALA A 95 -4.94 7.74 -3.37
C ALA A 95 -5.18 9.19 -2.90
N ARG A 96 -5.98 9.95 -3.63
CA ARG A 96 -6.32 11.34 -3.28
C ARG A 96 -7.11 11.44 -1.97
N LYS A 97 -8.14 10.61 -1.81
CA LYS A 97 -9.02 10.65 -0.63
C LYS A 97 -8.29 10.36 0.67
N TYR A 98 -7.32 9.46 0.64
CA TYR A 98 -6.58 9.03 1.82
C TYR A 98 -5.15 9.56 1.88
N ALA A 99 -4.79 10.52 1.03
CA ALA A 99 -3.46 11.12 0.94
C ALA A 99 -2.33 10.07 0.80
N LEU A 100 -2.57 9.02 0.01
CA LEU A 100 -1.63 7.92 -0.23
C LEU A 100 -0.82 8.16 -1.51
N ASN A 101 0.35 7.50 -1.59
CA ASN A 101 1.12 7.48 -2.83
C ASN A 101 0.35 6.72 -3.93
N GLY A 102 0.02 7.42 -5.04
CA GLY A 102 -0.76 6.85 -6.15
C GLY A 102 -0.09 5.63 -6.81
N ALA A 103 1.24 5.62 -6.94
CA ALA A 103 1.97 4.47 -7.49
C ALA A 103 1.82 3.23 -6.58
N LEU A 104 1.86 3.43 -5.26
CA LEU A 104 1.65 2.37 -4.29
C LEU A 104 0.23 1.81 -4.35
N VAL A 105 -0.79 2.69 -4.41
CA VAL A 105 -2.20 2.27 -4.52
C VAL A 105 -2.43 1.50 -5.81
N ARG A 106 -1.92 1.96 -6.96
CA ARG A 106 -2.00 1.23 -8.24
C ARG A 106 -1.33 -0.15 -8.18
N ARG A 107 -0.18 -0.26 -7.49
CA ARG A 107 0.50 -1.56 -7.29
C ARG A 107 -0.39 -2.54 -6.51
N PHE A 108 -1.09 -2.08 -5.46
CA PHE A 108 -2.02 -2.92 -4.70
C PHE A 108 -3.36 -3.15 -5.38
N ALA A 109 -3.75 -2.30 -6.33
CA ALA A 109 -4.94 -2.47 -7.15
C ALA A 109 -4.76 -3.55 -8.23
N ALA A 110 -3.55 -3.73 -8.78
CA ALA A 110 -3.29 -4.65 -9.89
C ALA A 110 -3.79 -6.10 -9.67
N PRO A 111 -3.58 -6.75 -8.50
CA PRO A 111 -4.14 -8.08 -8.25
C PRO A 111 -5.67 -8.08 -8.26
N VAL A 112 -6.29 -7.01 -7.76
CA VAL A 112 -7.76 -6.88 -7.72
C VAL A 112 -8.34 -6.71 -9.12
N GLU A 113 -7.67 -5.96 -10.00
CA GLU A 113 -8.09 -5.84 -11.40
C GLU A 113 -8.00 -7.19 -12.12
N SER A 114 -6.99 -8.00 -11.82
CA SER A 114 -6.91 -9.38 -12.32
C SER A 114 -8.06 -10.25 -11.82
N GLU A 115 -8.44 -10.14 -10.52
CA GLU A 115 -9.61 -10.82 -9.96
C GLU A 115 -10.91 -10.42 -10.68
N LYS A 116 -11.10 -9.12 -10.97
CA LYS A 116 -12.26 -8.59 -11.69
C LYS A 116 -12.35 -9.14 -13.10
N ASN A 117 -11.24 -9.11 -13.83
CA ASN A 117 -11.19 -9.64 -15.19
C ASN A 117 -11.50 -11.14 -15.22
N TYR A 118 -10.93 -11.90 -14.28
CA TYR A 118 -11.24 -13.32 -14.14
C TYR A 118 -12.72 -13.56 -13.84
N ALA A 119 -13.34 -12.78 -12.97
CA ALA A 119 -14.77 -12.88 -12.66
C ALA A 119 -15.64 -12.62 -13.90
N ILE A 120 -15.30 -11.63 -14.73
CA ILE A 120 -15.97 -11.34 -16.00
C ILE A 120 -15.82 -12.51 -16.97
N GLU A 121 -14.62 -13.06 -17.12
CA GLU A 121 -14.39 -14.21 -17.99
C GLU A 121 -15.18 -15.44 -17.54
N GLN A 122 -15.21 -15.73 -16.24
CA GLN A 122 -16.00 -16.84 -15.71
C GLN A 122 -17.50 -16.63 -15.96
N PHE A 123 -18.01 -15.42 -15.79
CA PHE A 123 -19.41 -15.09 -16.11
C PHE A 123 -19.72 -15.34 -17.59
N LEU A 124 -18.87 -14.89 -18.48
CA LEU A 124 -19.07 -15.07 -19.93
C LEU A 124 -19.05 -16.56 -20.36
N ARG A 125 -18.34 -17.42 -19.61
CA ARG A 125 -18.29 -18.88 -19.85
C ARG A 125 -19.48 -19.64 -19.28
N VAL A 126 -20.32 -19.02 -18.47
CA VAL A 126 -21.53 -19.69 -17.93
C VAL A 126 -22.41 -20.17 -19.07
N ARG A 127 -23.01 -21.33 -18.87
CA ARG A 127 -23.96 -21.88 -19.85
C ARG A 127 -25.17 -20.98 -20.01
N ALA A 128 -25.55 -20.75 -21.24
CA ALA A 128 -26.77 -20.02 -21.55
C ALA A 128 -28.01 -20.82 -21.12
N PRO A 129 -29.16 -20.14 -20.87
CA PRO A 129 -30.43 -20.82 -20.60
C PRO A 129 -30.77 -21.86 -21.65
N LYS A 130 -31.45 -22.98 -21.27
CA LYS A 130 -31.79 -24.11 -22.16
C LYS A 130 -32.63 -23.69 -23.35
N GLU A 131 -33.43 -22.64 -23.20
CA GLU A 131 -34.30 -22.09 -24.25
C GLU A 131 -33.50 -21.33 -25.33
N SER A 132 -32.27 -20.94 -25.01
CA SER A 132 -31.41 -20.26 -25.97
C SER A 132 -30.74 -21.26 -26.91
N ARG A 133 -30.60 -20.90 -28.20
CA ARG A 133 -29.90 -21.69 -29.21
C ARG A 133 -28.38 -21.55 -29.16
N VAL A 134 -27.83 -20.97 -28.10
CA VAL A 134 -26.40 -20.70 -27.90
C VAL A 134 -25.89 -21.43 -26.66
N ARG A 135 -24.57 -21.65 -26.58
CA ARG A 135 -23.99 -22.48 -25.51
C ARG A 135 -23.61 -21.67 -24.28
N THR A 136 -23.15 -20.43 -24.45
CA THR A 136 -22.60 -19.61 -23.39
C THR A 136 -23.30 -18.25 -23.29
N LEU A 137 -23.17 -17.59 -22.16
CA LEU A 137 -23.62 -16.21 -21.99
C LEU A 137 -22.89 -15.26 -22.95
N ALA A 138 -21.62 -15.48 -23.22
CA ALA A 138 -20.87 -14.69 -24.20
C ALA A 138 -21.55 -14.68 -25.56
N GLU A 139 -21.91 -15.87 -26.10
CA GLU A 139 -22.61 -16.00 -27.39
C GLU A 139 -24.00 -15.35 -27.35
N LEU A 140 -24.74 -15.50 -26.24
CA LEU A 140 -26.04 -14.90 -26.07
C LEU A 140 -25.98 -13.37 -26.13
N ILE A 141 -25.03 -12.79 -25.37
CA ILE A 141 -24.80 -11.36 -25.31
C ILE A 141 -24.38 -10.84 -26.68
N GLU A 142 -23.44 -11.50 -27.36
CA GLU A 142 -23.00 -11.12 -28.70
C GLU A 142 -24.15 -11.06 -29.71
N ARG A 143 -25.02 -12.08 -29.72
CA ARG A 143 -26.22 -12.05 -30.55
C ARG A 143 -27.16 -10.92 -30.21
N THR A 144 -27.34 -10.62 -28.93
CA THR A 144 -28.21 -9.51 -28.49
C THR A 144 -27.64 -8.16 -28.91
N LEU A 145 -26.32 -7.96 -28.79
CA LEU A 145 -25.64 -6.73 -29.21
C LEU A 145 -25.75 -6.53 -30.72
N VAL A 146 -25.55 -7.60 -31.52
CA VAL A 146 -25.70 -7.56 -32.97
C VAL A 146 -27.14 -7.21 -33.36
N ALA A 147 -28.14 -7.83 -32.71
CA ALA A 147 -29.54 -7.52 -32.94
C ALA A 147 -29.91 -6.06 -32.61
N ALA A 148 -29.27 -5.52 -31.54
CA ALA A 148 -29.42 -4.13 -31.13
C ALA A 148 -28.55 -3.15 -31.94
N ARG A 149 -27.72 -3.63 -32.88
CA ARG A 149 -26.72 -2.85 -33.63
C ARG A 149 -25.72 -2.10 -32.74
N ILE A 150 -25.36 -2.67 -31.59
CA ILE A 150 -24.38 -2.14 -30.65
C ILE A 150 -23.02 -2.76 -30.97
N PRO A 151 -21.98 -1.99 -31.26
CA PRO A 151 -20.63 -2.51 -31.46
C PRO A 151 -20.11 -3.16 -30.16
N ARG A 152 -19.50 -4.35 -30.26
CA ARG A 152 -18.94 -5.08 -29.12
C ARG A 152 -17.91 -4.25 -28.36
N GLU A 153 -17.12 -3.47 -29.07
CA GLU A 153 -16.04 -2.61 -28.54
C GLU A 153 -16.58 -1.45 -27.69
N SER A 154 -17.86 -1.10 -27.84
CA SER A 154 -18.49 -0.04 -27.03
C SER A 154 -18.93 -0.52 -25.65
N VAL A 155 -18.94 -1.84 -25.42
CA VAL A 155 -19.38 -2.44 -24.15
C VAL A 155 -18.22 -2.46 -23.16
N GLN A 156 -18.38 -1.76 -22.04
CA GLN A 156 -17.41 -1.74 -20.96
C GLN A 156 -17.90 -2.60 -19.80
N TRP A 157 -17.17 -3.68 -19.55
CA TRP A 157 -17.46 -4.58 -18.45
C TRP A 157 -16.90 -4.06 -17.13
N LYS A 158 -17.72 -4.12 -16.09
CA LYS A 158 -17.32 -3.80 -14.70
C LYS A 158 -17.69 -4.95 -13.79
N ALA A 159 -16.76 -5.37 -12.95
CA ALA A 159 -17.01 -6.31 -11.87
C ALA A 159 -16.79 -5.61 -10.53
N THR A 160 -17.75 -5.75 -9.62
CA THR A 160 -17.66 -5.19 -8.26
C THR A 160 -18.06 -6.23 -7.23
N ARG A 161 -17.46 -6.12 -6.03
CA ARG A 161 -17.73 -7.02 -4.92
C ARG A 161 -17.57 -6.28 -3.59
N ARG A 162 -18.50 -6.45 -2.67
CA ARG A 162 -18.43 -5.93 -1.31
C ARG A 162 -18.29 -7.08 -0.31
N GLY A 163 -17.22 -7.05 0.46
CA GLY A 163 -16.96 -8.10 1.45
C GLY A 163 -16.96 -9.50 0.83
N LEU A 164 -17.81 -10.38 1.36
CA LEU A 164 -17.97 -11.78 0.91
C LEU A 164 -19.12 -11.98 -0.07
N GLU A 165 -19.78 -10.92 -0.53
CA GLU A 165 -20.85 -11.03 -1.54
C GLU A 165 -20.31 -11.61 -2.86
N PRO A 166 -21.20 -12.23 -3.68
CA PRO A 166 -20.83 -12.64 -5.02
C PRO A 166 -20.44 -11.44 -5.90
N TRP A 167 -19.64 -11.69 -6.92
CA TRP A 167 -19.30 -10.66 -7.90
C TRP A 167 -20.54 -10.17 -8.63
N ARG A 168 -20.71 -8.86 -8.69
CA ARG A 168 -21.71 -8.18 -9.51
C ARG A 168 -21.04 -7.73 -10.79
N ILE A 169 -21.53 -8.21 -11.92
CA ILE A 169 -21.00 -7.90 -13.26
C ILE A 169 -22.02 -7.01 -13.98
N ILE A 170 -21.54 -5.93 -14.57
CA ILE A 170 -22.32 -4.90 -15.25
C ILE A 170 -21.63 -4.61 -16.59
N ALA A 171 -22.43 -4.41 -17.63
CA ALA A 171 -21.99 -4.03 -18.97
C ALA A 171 -22.69 -2.72 -19.39
#